data_97b6cc141de3215e7651584d29f148a6
#
_entry.id   97b6cc141de3215e7651584d29f148a6
#
_cell.length_a   1.000
_cell.length_b   1.000
_cell.length_c   1.000
_cell.angle_alpha   90.00
_cell.angle_beta   90.00
_cell.angle_gamma   90.00
#
_symmetry.space_group_name_H-M   'P 1'
#
loop_
_entity.id
_entity.type
_entity.pdbx_description
1 polymer ?
#
loop_
_entity_poly.entity_id
_entity_poly.type
_entity_poly.pdbx_seq_one_letter_code
_entity_poly.pdbx_strand_id
1 'polypeptide(L)'
;MKYDFDQIIDRRGTSCLKYDFAVERGKREDVLPLWVADMDFRVAEPILKRLHACVDHGIFGYSEAKDDYFQAVAGWYREHFNWEVKRNWLV
;
A
#
# COMPACT_ATOMS: atom_id res chain seq x y z
N MET A 1 -13.70 -10.71 4.97
CA MET A 1 -14.05 -9.29 4.68
C MET A 1 -14.11 -9.15 3.17
N LYS A 2 -15.20 -8.60 2.65
CA LYS A 2 -15.34 -8.37 1.20
C LYS A 2 -14.90 -6.94 0.89
N TYR A 3 -13.93 -6.77 0.02
CA TYR A 3 -13.48 -5.46 -0.45
C TYR A 3 -14.30 -5.06 -1.69
N ASP A 4 -14.61 -3.78 -1.80
CA ASP A 4 -15.29 -3.22 -2.96
C ASP A 4 -14.24 -2.63 -3.92
N PHE A 5 -13.94 -3.37 -4.98
CA PHE A 5 -13.00 -2.94 -6.02
C PHE A 5 -13.70 -2.21 -7.18
N ASP A 6 -15.03 -2.14 -7.17
CA ASP A 6 -15.81 -1.44 -8.19
C ASP A 6 -16.05 0.02 -7.81
N GLN A 7 -15.75 0.39 -6.57
CA GLN A 7 -15.87 1.77 -6.11
C GLN A 7 -14.88 2.66 -6.86
N ILE A 8 -15.39 3.63 -7.60
CA ILE A 8 -14.58 4.64 -8.27
C ILE A 8 -14.16 5.69 -7.23
N ILE A 9 -12.86 5.89 -7.09
CA ILE A 9 -12.27 6.88 -6.19
C ILE A 9 -11.63 7.98 -7.03
N ASP A 10 -12.16 9.20 -6.96
CA ASP A 10 -11.54 10.35 -7.62
C ASP A 10 -10.29 10.77 -6.86
N ARG A 11 -9.16 10.72 -7.54
CA ARG A 11 -7.85 11.09 -7.01
C ARG A 11 -7.36 12.46 -7.44
N ARG A 12 -8.19 13.20 -8.19
CA ARG A 12 -7.86 14.56 -8.62
C ARG A 12 -7.87 15.52 -7.42
N GLY A 13 -7.00 16.51 -7.45
CA GLY A 13 -6.87 17.48 -6.36
C GLY A 13 -6.16 16.97 -5.12
N THR A 14 -5.50 15.80 -5.22
CA THR A 14 -4.72 15.20 -4.12
C THR A 14 -3.21 15.29 -4.32
N SER A 15 -2.76 16.05 -5.33
CA SER A 15 -1.38 16.08 -5.81
C SER A 15 -0.92 14.72 -6.35
N CYS A 16 -1.85 13.91 -6.83
CA CYS A 16 -1.55 12.61 -7.41
C CYS A 16 -0.82 12.78 -8.74
N LEU A 17 0.41 12.25 -8.83
CA LEU A 17 1.22 12.33 -10.04
C LEU A 17 0.50 11.79 -11.28
N LYS A 18 -0.30 10.76 -11.09
CA LYS A 18 -1.01 10.06 -12.15
C LYS A 18 -2.12 10.89 -12.79
N TYR A 19 -2.82 11.73 -12.00
CA TYR A 19 -4.00 12.47 -12.44
C TYR A 19 -3.79 13.99 -12.51
N ASP A 20 -3.03 14.57 -11.57
CA ASP A 20 -3.01 16.03 -11.41
C ASP A 20 -1.95 16.75 -12.25
N PHE A 21 -1.05 16.00 -12.90
CA PHE A 21 0.10 16.58 -13.62
C PHE A 21 0.12 16.25 -15.13
N ALA A 22 -1.02 15.93 -15.71
CA ALA A 22 -1.11 15.58 -17.13
C ALA A 22 -0.76 16.79 -18.02
N VAL A 23 -1.30 17.96 -17.71
CA VAL A 23 -1.12 19.19 -18.50
C VAL A 23 0.33 19.68 -18.45
N GLU A 24 0.95 19.70 -17.27
CA GLU A 24 2.36 20.06 -17.09
C GLU A 24 3.32 19.15 -17.87
N ARG A 25 2.87 17.93 -18.16
CA ARG A 25 3.59 16.94 -18.98
C ARG A 25 3.21 16.97 -20.45
N GLY A 26 2.51 18.00 -20.88
CA GLY A 26 2.09 18.16 -22.29
C GLY A 26 1.03 17.17 -22.74
N LYS A 27 0.23 16.64 -21.82
CA LYS A 27 -0.90 15.75 -22.10
C LYS A 27 -2.22 16.49 -21.95
N ARG A 28 -3.26 15.95 -22.55
CA ARG A 28 -4.62 16.47 -22.33
C ARG A 28 -5.07 16.17 -20.90
N GLU A 29 -5.84 17.06 -20.31
CA GLU A 29 -6.39 16.92 -18.95
C GLU A 29 -7.27 15.67 -18.76
N ASP A 30 -7.96 15.28 -19.84
CA ASP A 30 -8.94 14.20 -19.85
C ASP A 30 -8.36 12.81 -20.21
N VAL A 31 -7.04 12.67 -20.27
CA VAL A 31 -6.43 11.37 -20.61
C VAL A 31 -6.65 10.33 -19.51
N LEU A 32 -6.94 9.11 -19.93
CA LEU A 32 -6.93 7.97 -19.03
C LEU A 32 -5.46 7.57 -18.72
N PRO A 33 -5.02 7.68 -17.48
CA PRO A 33 -3.63 7.38 -17.13
C PRO A 33 -3.40 5.87 -17.06
N LEU A 34 -2.58 5.35 -17.96
CA LEU A 34 -2.13 3.94 -17.99
C LEU A 34 -0.64 3.80 -17.65
N TRP A 35 -0.10 4.76 -16.95
CA TRP A 35 1.30 4.81 -16.53
C TRP A 35 1.36 4.93 -15.01
N VAL A 36 2.51 4.72 -14.40
CA VAL A 36 2.70 4.61 -12.95
C VAL A 36 1.91 3.43 -12.36
N ALA A 37 2.60 2.55 -11.66
CA ALA A 37 2.03 1.29 -11.19
C ALA A 37 1.19 1.40 -9.90
N ASP A 38 0.95 2.61 -9.39
CA ASP A 38 0.09 2.80 -8.23
C ASP A 38 -1.36 2.46 -8.57
N MET A 39 -1.97 1.68 -7.72
CA MET A 39 -3.35 1.21 -7.91
C MET A 39 -4.35 2.28 -7.47
N ASP A 40 -5.52 2.30 -8.13
CA ASP A 40 -6.63 3.20 -7.81
C ASP A 40 -7.61 2.57 -6.80
N PHE A 41 -7.23 1.49 -6.17
CA PHE A 41 -8.02 0.83 -5.13
C PHE A 41 -7.66 1.37 -3.75
N ARG A 42 -8.67 1.49 -2.89
CA ARG A 42 -8.46 1.84 -1.50
C ARG A 42 -7.66 0.76 -0.79
N VAL A 43 -6.72 1.17 0.05
CA VAL A 43 -5.95 0.27 0.89
C VAL A 43 -6.87 -0.50 1.82
N ALA A 44 -6.57 -1.78 2.06
CA ALA A 44 -7.36 -2.65 2.90
C ALA A 44 -7.53 -2.10 4.33
N GLU A 45 -8.72 -2.22 4.88
CA GLU A 45 -9.10 -1.66 6.18
C GLU A 45 -8.15 -2.02 7.35
N PRO A 46 -7.63 -3.25 7.47
CA PRO A 46 -6.65 -3.58 8.53
C PRO A 46 -5.37 -2.74 8.44
N ILE A 47 -4.92 -2.41 7.23
CA ILE A 47 -3.73 -1.59 7.01
C ILE A 47 -4.02 -0.15 7.43
N LEU A 48 -5.16 0.40 6.99
CA LEU A 48 -5.58 1.76 7.38
C LEU A 48 -5.70 1.89 8.89
N LYS A 49 -6.35 0.93 9.53
CA LYS A 49 -6.50 0.91 11.00
C LYS A 49 -5.14 0.92 11.71
N ARG A 50 -4.16 0.17 11.21
CA ARG A 50 -2.82 0.15 11.80
C ARG A 50 -2.10 1.49 11.60
N LEU A 51 -2.22 2.10 10.43
CA LEU A 51 -1.64 3.42 10.16
C LEU A 51 -2.29 4.51 11.04
N HIS A 52 -3.60 4.50 11.19
CA HIS A 52 -4.30 5.43 12.11
C HIS A 52 -3.80 5.27 13.54
N ALA A 53 -3.65 4.05 14.03
CA ALA A 53 -3.11 3.81 15.38
C ALA A 53 -1.69 4.38 15.55
N CYS A 54 -0.85 4.38 14.52
CA CYS A 54 0.46 5.00 14.57
C CYS A 54 0.37 6.54 14.60
N VAL A 55 -0.55 7.11 13.82
CA VAL A 55 -0.79 8.57 13.80
C VAL A 55 -1.34 9.03 15.15
N ASP A 56 -2.30 8.31 15.73
CA ASP A 56 -2.91 8.64 17.04
C ASP A 56 -1.88 8.56 18.18
N HIS A 57 -0.90 7.64 18.08
CA HIS A 57 0.22 7.59 19.01
C HIS A 57 1.09 8.86 18.94
N GLY A 58 1.29 9.43 17.73
CA GLY A 58 1.89 10.74 17.52
C GLY A 58 3.41 10.81 17.72
N ILE A 59 4.11 9.71 17.98
CA ILE A 59 5.56 9.66 18.15
C ILE A 59 6.17 8.81 17.05
N PHE A 60 6.91 9.45 16.15
CA PHE A 60 7.51 8.83 14.96
C PHE A 60 9.03 8.72 15.17
N GLY A 61 9.43 7.65 15.83
CA GLY A 61 10.83 7.31 16.08
C GLY A 61 11.31 6.13 15.26
N TYR A 62 12.50 5.67 15.60
CA TYR A 62 13.05 4.43 15.03
C TYR A 62 12.29 3.21 15.55
N SER A 63 12.03 2.27 14.67
CA SER A 63 11.36 1.00 14.99
C SER A 63 12.19 -0.16 14.48
N GLU A 64 12.04 -1.30 15.11
CA GLU A 64 12.68 -2.55 14.71
C GLU A 64 11.63 -3.63 14.50
N ALA A 65 11.84 -4.47 13.50
CA ALA A 65 10.97 -5.61 13.24
C ALA A 65 11.15 -6.69 14.31
N LYS A 66 10.02 -7.17 14.83
CA LYS A 66 9.98 -8.23 15.86
C LYS A 66 9.51 -9.57 15.26
N ASP A 67 9.32 -10.55 16.14
CA ASP A 67 8.93 -11.89 15.74
C ASP A 67 7.58 -11.95 15.03
N ASP A 68 6.63 -11.08 15.35
CA ASP A 68 5.35 -10.98 14.65
C ASP A 68 5.51 -10.68 13.15
N TYR A 69 6.45 -9.80 12.80
CA TYR A 69 6.81 -9.53 11.41
C TYR A 69 7.39 -10.77 10.73
N PHE A 70 8.36 -11.45 11.39
CA PHE A 70 8.90 -12.69 10.83
C PHE A 70 7.82 -13.75 10.63
N GLN A 71 6.95 -13.96 11.62
CA GLN A 71 5.87 -14.94 11.52
C GLN A 71 4.89 -14.64 10.38
N ALA A 72 4.58 -13.37 10.16
CA ALA A 72 3.73 -12.96 9.05
C ALA A 72 4.37 -13.29 7.69
N VAL A 73 5.65 -12.95 7.51
CA VAL A 73 6.39 -13.26 6.28
C VAL A 73 6.52 -14.77 6.07
N ALA A 74 6.97 -15.50 7.08
CA ALA A 74 7.14 -16.95 7.00
C ALA A 74 5.83 -17.68 6.75
N GLY A 75 4.74 -17.24 7.39
CA GLY A 75 3.40 -17.76 7.18
C GLY A 75 2.94 -17.59 5.73
N TRP A 76 3.11 -16.40 5.18
CA TRP A 76 2.76 -16.11 3.79
C TRP A 76 3.50 -17.03 2.80
N TYR A 77 4.81 -17.15 2.92
CA TYR A 77 5.60 -17.98 2.02
C TYR A 77 5.27 -19.47 2.16
N ARG A 78 5.02 -19.94 3.37
CA ARG A 78 4.60 -21.33 3.60
C ARG A 78 3.25 -21.62 2.95
N GLU A 79 2.26 -20.75 3.14
CA GLU A 79 0.90 -20.97 2.64
C GLU A 79 0.80 -20.87 1.11
N HIS A 80 1.50 -19.90 0.50
CA HIS A 80 1.34 -19.61 -0.93
C HIS A 80 2.37 -20.31 -1.81
N PHE A 81 3.54 -20.66 -1.26
CA PHE A 81 4.65 -21.21 -2.05
C PHE A 81 5.18 -22.53 -1.48
N ASN A 82 4.61 -23.05 -0.40
CA ASN A 82 5.11 -24.23 0.32
C ASN A 82 6.61 -24.13 0.63
N TRP A 83 7.05 -22.94 1.05
CA TRP A 83 8.44 -22.63 1.31
C TRP A 83 8.67 -22.20 2.76
N GLU A 84 9.58 -22.91 3.45
CA GLU A 84 9.96 -22.61 4.83
C GLU A 84 11.08 -21.56 4.87
N VAL A 85 10.74 -20.35 5.31
CA VAL A 85 11.69 -19.23 5.47
C VAL A 85 12.38 -19.33 6.82
N LYS A 86 13.72 -19.28 6.82
CA LYS A 86 14.51 -19.28 8.08
C LYS A 86 14.62 -17.86 8.63
N ARG A 87 14.59 -17.75 9.99
CA ARG A 87 14.66 -16.45 10.68
C ARG A 87 15.88 -15.60 10.26
N ASN A 88 17.03 -16.22 10.09
CA ASN A 88 18.29 -15.56 9.74
C ASN A 88 18.41 -15.13 8.27
N TRP A 89 17.39 -15.40 7.45
CA TRP A 89 17.32 -14.91 6.07
C TRP A 89 16.61 -13.56 5.97
N LEU A 90 15.89 -13.18 7.01
CA LEU A 90 15.15 -11.93 7.07
C LEU A 90 15.98 -10.86 7.79
N VAL A 91 16.25 -9.77 7.09
CA VAL A 91 17.04 -8.62 7.57
C VAL A 91 16.13 -7.43 7.80
#